data_5850c5bcc92f343904b425ee8596ee0e
#
_entry.id   5850c5bcc92f343904b425ee8596ee0e
#
_cell.length_a   1.000
_cell.length_b   1.000
_cell.length_c   1.000
_cell.angle_alpha   90.00
_cell.angle_beta   90.00
_cell.angle_gamma   90.00
#
_symmetry.space_group_name_H-M   'P 1'
#
loop_
_entity.id
_entity.type
_entity.pdbx_description
1 polymer ?
#
loop_
_entity_poly.entity_id
_entity_poly.type
_entity_poly.pdbx_seq_one_letter_code
_entity_poly.pdbx_strand_id
1 'polypeptide(L)'
;MLSLPAPKKIFSGLFLFALMATGLHAQQPPAAPPEGVNVLILGDSLALCGFGKRLDERFRESPLTKATFTYLACGTNPLSWLKDRPYTHIQTHCGFVSMESLGGGMMREIDDVYGQTRGHVPGSHLVPKLEDLLVRFQPDILIMQTGTNLFDLFPDHKSVNPNRHGPALHSYLVPFINKAVQTPSNLRKIYWVASPTSGRVSKEIQDFVLQQTRTDVGHVANVIDSRTLVSYPYHHMEPDKEHFIGADMDQWADKVFDIVEHDLSAQPIASLKPLSQGTIAEAPVTEPTPPPPAEKPKEKTLLVKAKLIAKTQPVPVNEFLPYQEFLVGHLYEVTRVIAGEYSERQILVMHPAYIKLKEQRLGRWKIGRTYKLQLHELENTVWKTVKSKDDSGLINLEPYIRVQDEMRHPDHGR
;
A
#
# COMPACT_ATOMS: atom_id res chain seq x y z
N MET A 1 26.61 -80.24 34.85
CA MET A 1 27.81 -80.54 35.62
C MET A 1 28.51 -79.24 35.99
N LEU A 2 28.63 -79.04 37.27
CA LEU A 2 29.20 -77.89 37.95
C LEU A 2 30.72 -77.77 37.73
N SER A 3 31.24 -76.57 37.68
CA SER A 3 32.54 -76.27 38.20
C SER A 3 32.65 -74.76 38.45
N LEU A 4 32.84 -74.42 39.71
CA LEU A 4 33.15 -73.12 40.30
C LEU A 4 34.65 -73.09 40.65
N PRO A 5 35.21 -72.05 41.24
CA PRO A 5 36.10 -71.04 40.72
C PRO A 5 37.47 -71.03 41.49
N ALA A 6 38.34 -70.10 41.09
CA ALA A 6 39.58 -69.86 41.87
C ALA A 6 39.84 -68.37 42.10
N PRO A 7 40.57 -67.97 43.12
CA PRO A 7 40.37 -66.69 43.79
C PRO A 7 41.36 -65.57 43.40
N LYS A 8 40.97 -64.39 43.83
CA LYS A 8 41.54 -63.05 43.69
C LYS A 8 42.91 -62.86 44.34
N LYS A 9 43.78 -62.13 43.68
CA LYS A 9 44.92 -61.45 44.33
C LYS A 9 44.63 -59.93 44.38
N ILE A 10 44.68 -59.42 45.61
CA ILE A 10 44.57 -58.02 45.98
C ILE A 10 45.97 -57.40 45.82
N PHE A 11 46.05 -56.35 44.99
CA PHE A 11 47.21 -55.46 44.92
C PHE A 11 46.81 -54.12 45.50
N SER A 12 47.35 -53.77 46.66
CA SER A 12 47.29 -52.43 47.23
C SER A 12 48.28 -51.55 46.54
N GLY A 13 47.79 -50.62 45.74
CA GLY A 13 48.57 -49.52 45.09
C GLY A 13 48.25 -48.21 45.78
N LEU A 14 49.24 -47.68 46.48
CA LEU A 14 49.21 -46.35 47.10
C LEU A 14 49.23 -45.29 45.95
N PHE A 15 48.13 -44.58 45.74
CA PHE A 15 48.08 -43.46 44.76
C PHE A 15 48.34 -42.14 45.49
N LEU A 16 49.49 -41.55 45.18
CA LEU A 16 49.88 -40.21 45.57
C LEU A 16 48.99 -39.18 44.81
N PHE A 17 48.11 -38.44 45.49
CA PHE A 17 47.36 -37.39 44.95
C PHE A 17 48.25 -36.13 44.73
N ALA A 18 48.65 -35.86 43.48
CA ALA A 18 49.20 -34.58 43.11
C ALA A 18 48.01 -33.62 42.82
N LEU A 19 47.78 -32.65 43.69
CA LEU A 19 46.87 -31.54 43.46
C LEU A 19 47.45 -30.68 42.36
N MET A 20 46.98 -30.87 41.10
CA MET A 20 47.11 -29.87 40.10
C MET A 20 45.95 -28.86 40.27
N ALA A 21 46.29 -27.65 40.69
CA ALA A 21 45.40 -26.49 40.63
C ALA A 21 45.17 -26.10 39.15
N THR A 22 44.18 -26.70 38.51
CA THR A 22 43.68 -26.23 37.23
C THR A 22 42.91 -24.94 37.48
N GLY A 23 43.50 -23.81 37.08
CA GLY A 23 42.82 -22.52 37.06
C GLY A 23 41.50 -22.65 36.29
N LEU A 24 40.38 -22.56 36.99
CA LEU A 24 39.06 -22.36 36.43
C LEU A 24 39.11 -21.00 35.74
N HIS A 25 39.43 -21.02 34.43
CA HIS A 25 39.04 -19.91 33.58
C HIS A 25 37.51 -19.88 33.57
N ALA A 26 36.95 -18.95 34.33
CA ALA A 26 35.54 -18.63 34.18
C ALA A 26 35.30 -18.30 32.72
N GLN A 27 34.71 -19.24 31.96
CA GLN A 27 34.19 -18.94 30.63
C GLN A 27 33.19 -17.79 30.83
N GLN A 28 33.53 -16.62 30.28
CA GLN A 28 32.55 -15.54 30.14
C GLN A 28 31.29 -16.14 29.52
N PRO A 29 30.12 -15.91 30.10
CA PRO A 29 28.87 -16.35 29.47
C PRO A 29 28.89 -15.84 28.02
N PRO A 30 28.49 -16.68 27.07
CA PRO A 30 28.41 -16.23 25.67
C PRO A 30 27.65 -14.91 25.65
N ALA A 31 28.22 -13.93 24.98
CA ALA A 31 27.57 -12.62 24.81
C ALA A 31 26.14 -12.89 24.34
N ALA A 32 25.16 -12.26 24.99
CA ALA A 32 23.78 -12.38 24.59
C ALA A 32 23.72 -12.09 23.07
N PRO A 33 23.01 -12.91 22.28
CA PRO A 33 22.90 -12.65 20.86
C PRO A 33 22.45 -11.20 20.68
N PRO A 34 22.99 -10.47 19.70
CA PRO A 34 22.61 -9.09 19.48
C PRO A 34 21.07 -9.03 19.42
N GLU A 35 20.47 -8.09 20.14
CA GLU A 35 19.03 -7.91 20.12
C GLU A 35 18.63 -7.59 18.67
N GLY A 36 18.10 -8.59 17.97
CA GLY A 36 17.65 -8.44 16.59
C GLY A 36 16.48 -7.46 16.49
N VAL A 37 16.25 -6.93 15.31
CA VAL A 37 15.20 -5.93 15.05
C VAL A 37 13.85 -6.59 14.77
N ASN A 38 12.77 -5.92 15.16
CA ASN A 38 11.41 -6.22 14.72
C ASN A 38 11.11 -5.48 13.42
N VAL A 39 10.68 -6.20 12.39
CA VAL A 39 10.43 -5.66 11.06
C VAL A 39 8.93 -5.74 10.73
N LEU A 40 8.31 -4.62 10.39
CA LEU A 40 6.95 -4.56 9.85
C LEU A 40 7.03 -4.31 8.34
N ILE A 41 6.42 -5.19 7.56
CA ILE A 41 6.38 -5.12 6.09
C ILE A 41 4.93 -4.88 5.68
N LEU A 42 4.68 -3.79 4.96
CA LEU A 42 3.38 -3.46 4.35
C LEU A 42 3.52 -3.38 2.85
N GLY A 43 2.55 -3.93 2.12
CA GLY A 43 2.62 -3.93 0.67
C GLY A 43 1.29 -4.00 -0.06
N ASP A 44 1.31 -3.60 -1.33
CA ASP A 44 0.18 -3.63 -2.25
C ASP A 44 0.15 -4.94 -3.07
N SER A 45 -0.51 -4.93 -4.23
CA SER A 45 -0.63 -6.10 -5.11
C SER A 45 0.73 -6.61 -5.62
N LEU A 46 1.70 -5.74 -5.85
CA LEU A 46 3.05 -6.17 -6.27
C LEU A 46 3.74 -6.97 -5.17
N ALA A 47 3.63 -6.53 -3.92
CA ALA A 47 4.16 -7.29 -2.80
C ALA A 47 3.49 -8.66 -2.67
N LEU A 48 2.20 -8.73 -2.96
CA LEU A 48 1.40 -9.95 -2.89
C LEU A 48 1.75 -10.96 -4.01
N CYS A 49 2.25 -10.48 -5.17
CA CYS A 49 2.71 -11.31 -6.27
C CYS A 49 4.03 -12.08 -6.01
N GLY A 50 4.59 -12.00 -4.81
CA GLY A 50 5.78 -12.75 -4.41
C GLY A 50 6.80 -11.91 -3.63
N PHE A 51 7.01 -10.65 -4.02
CA PHE A 51 7.99 -9.75 -3.39
C PHE A 51 7.89 -9.73 -1.86
N GLY A 52 6.69 -9.54 -1.30
CA GLY A 52 6.51 -9.41 0.14
C GLY A 52 6.76 -10.71 0.90
N LYS A 53 6.35 -11.85 0.32
CA LYS A 53 6.63 -13.19 0.91
C LYS A 53 8.13 -13.48 0.91
N ARG A 54 8.82 -13.21 -0.20
CA ARG A 54 10.26 -13.41 -0.31
C ARG A 54 11.04 -12.49 0.63
N LEU A 55 10.63 -11.23 0.72
CA LEU A 55 11.25 -10.27 1.62
C LEU A 55 11.10 -10.69 3.09
N ASP A 56 9.91 -11.15 3.50
CA ASP A 56 9.64 -11.72 4.81
C ASP A 56 10.57 -12.91 5.11
N GLU A 57 10.71 -13.84 4.16
CA GLU A 57 11.61 -15.01 4.27
C GLU A 57 13.04 -14.57 4.52
N ARG A 58 13.57 -13.63 3.72
CA ARG A 58 14.93 -13.10 3.88
C ARG A 58 15.17 -12.49 5.25
N PHE A 59 14.21 -11.69 5.75
CA PHE A 59 14.35 -11.13 7.08
C PHE A 59 14.30 -12.20 8.18
N ARG A 60 13.43 -13.19 8.08
CA ARG A 60 13.36 -14.29 9.05
C ARG A 60 14.65 -15.13 9.11
N GLU A 61 15.34 -15.25 7.99
CA GLU A 61 16.63 -15.97 7.90
C GLU A 61 17.82 -15.12 8.35
N SER A 62 17.68 -13.80 8.41
CA SER A 62 18.77 -12.90 8.82
C SER A 62 19.00 -12.94 10.33
N PRO A 63 20.26 -13.06 10.77
CA PRO A 63 20.61 -12.99 12.19
C PRO A 63 20.38 -11.60 12.80
N LEU A 64 20.16 -10.58 12.00
CA LEU A 64 19.85 -9.22 12.45
C LEU A 64 18.37 -9.06 12.81
N THR A 65 17.53 -10.03 12.49
CA THR A 65 16.08 -9.94 12.68
C THR A 65 15.61 -10.79 13.86
N LYS A 66 14.81 -10.18 14.73
CA LYS A 66 14.15 -10.87 15.85
C LYS A 66 12.78 -11.40 15.44
N ALA A 67 11.99 -10.60 14.76
CA ALA A 67 10.66 -10.96 14.29
C ALA A 67 10.26 -10.17 13.04
N THR A 68 9.40 -10.77 12.20
CA THR A 68 8.77 -10.15 11.05
C THR A 68 7.25 -10.17 11.18
N PHE A 69 6.62 -9.11 10.70
CA PHE A 69 5.17 -8.96 10.67
C PHE A 69 4.81 -8.40 9.30
N THR A 70 4.20 -9.20 8.46
CA THR A 70 4.00 -8.89 7.05
C THR A 70 2.53 -8.85 6.71
N TYR A 71 2.07 -7.75 6.14
CA TYR A 71 0.69 -7.54 5.72
C TYR A 71 0.66 -7.02 4.29
N LEU A 72 0.10 -7.83 3.40
CA LEU A 72 0.04 -7.57 1.97
C LEU A 72 -1.41 -7.50 1.54
N ALA A 73 -1.81 -6.40 0.92
CA ALA A 73 -3.21 -6.20 0.56
C ALA A 73 -3.34 -5.59 -0.84
N CYS A 74 -3.95 -6.34 -1.73
CA CYS A 74 -4.17 -5.93 -3.11
C CYS A 74 -4.99 -4.64 -3.21
N GLY A 75 -4.58 -3.74 -4.11
CA GLY A 75 -5.27 -2.48 -4.36
C GLY A 75 -5.04 -1.40 -3.30
N THR A 76 -4.20 -1.65 -2.29
CA THR A 76 -3.90 -0.64 -1.27
C THR A 76 -3.01 0.47 -1.78
N ASN A 77 -3.23 1.64 -1.22
CA ASN A 77 -2.36 2.80 -1.26
C ASN A 77 -2.07 3.27 0.18
N PRO A 78 -1.23 4.27 0.42
CA PRO A 78 -0.89 4.69 1.78
C PRO A 78 -2.10 5.03 2.66
N LEU A 79 -3.16 5.64 2.11
CA LEU A 79 -4.37 5.97 2.88
C LEU A 79 -5.17 4.75 3.35
N SER A 80 -5.04 3.62 2.66
CA SER A 80 -5.74 2.38 3.03
C SER A 80 -5.35 1.87 4.42
N TRP A 81 -4.19 2.25 4.90
CA TRP A 81 -3.64 1.84 6.19
C TRP A 81 -3.99 2.79 7.35
N LEU A 82 -4.78 3.85 7.13
CA LEU A 82 -5.09 4.86 8.15
C LEU A 82 -6.53 4.71 8.70
N LYS A 83 -6.70 4.88 10.03
CA LYS A 83 -8.01 4.76 10.70
C LYS A 83 -9.04 5.77 10.22
N ASP A 84 -8.58 7.00 10.05
CA ASP A 84 -9.46 8.15 9.84
C ASP A 84 -9.85 8.35 8.37
N ARG A 85 -9.68 7.29 7.54
CA ARG A 85 -9.98 7.37 6.12
C ARG A 85 -11.06 6.36 5.73
N PRO A 86 -11.88 6.68 4.72
CA PRO A 86 -13.03 5.87 4.33
C PRO A 86 -12.67 4.47 3.80
N TYR A 87 -11.41 4.23 3.49
CA TYR A 87 -10.93 2.96 2.94
C TYR A 87 -10.57 1.95 4.04
N THR A 88 -11.55 1.57 4.82
CA THR A 88 -11.34 0.55 5.87
C THR A 88 -11.46 -0.87 5.35
N HIS A 89 -12.09 -1.04 4.18
CA HIS A 89 -12.32 -2.35 3.58
C HIS A 89 -11.78 -2.35 2.17
N ILE A 90 -10.89 -3.28 1.88
CA ILE A 90 -10.56 -3.63 0.52
C ILE A 90 -11.40 -4.82 0.15
N GLN A 91 -12.22 -4.65 -0.87
CA GLN A 91 -12.80 -5.79 -1.54
C GLN A 91 -11.74 -6.34 -2.47
N THR A 92 -10.93 -7.26 -1.97
CA THR A 92 -9.84 -7.80 -2.74
C THR A 92 -10.33 -8.99 -3.54
N HIS A 93 -10.45 -8.83 -4.83
CA HIS A 93 -10.54 -9.98 -5.73
C HIS A 93 -9.16 -10.63 -5.98
N CYS A 94 -8.08 -9.94 -5.68
CA CYS A 94 -6.72 -10.39 -5.89
C CYS A 94 -5.96 -10.78 -4.62
N GLY A 95 -6.49 -10.54 -3.45
CA GLY A 95 -6.04 -11.22 -2.25
C GLY A 95 -5.51 -10.33 -1.12
N PHE A 96 -5.38 -10.98 0.01
CA PHE A 96 -4.80 -10.47 1.23
C PHE A 96 -3.95 -11.57 1.89
N VAL A 97 -2.80 -11.22 2.42
CA VAL A 97 -1.94 -12.14 3.18
C VAL A 97 -1.44 -11.43 4.43
N SER A 98 -1.52 -12.11 5.57
CA SER A 98 -0.85 -11.71 6.80
C SER A 98 -0.01 -12.84 7.36
N MET A 99 1.24 -12.53 7.69
CA MET A 99 2.22 -13.48 8.22
C MET A 99 2.87 -12.90 9.47
N GLU A 100 2.98 -13.70 10.51
CA GLU A 100 3.65 -13.28 11.74
C GLU A 100 4.75 -14.29 12.09
N SER A 101 5.93 -13.80 12.45
CA SER A 101 7.02 -14.64 12.95
C SER A 101 6.67 -15.19 14.34
N LEU A 102 6.95 -16.47 14.52
CA LEU A 102 6.86 -17.14 15.83
C LEU A 102 8.20 -17.15 16.58
N GLY A 103 9.24 -16.52 16.01
CA GLY A 103 10.61 -16.58 16.48
C GLY A 103 11.39 -17.79 15.94
N GLY A 104 12.71 -17.75 16.04
CA GLY A 104 13.58 -18.84 15.57
C GLY A 104 13.43 -19.18 14.09
N GLY A 105 13.07 -18.22 13.24
CA GLY A 105 12.85 -18.43 11.82
C GLY A 105 11.49 -19.02 11.44
N MET A 106 10.68 -19.44 12.42
CA MET A 106 9.35 -19.99 12.15
C MET A 106 8.36 -18.91 11.76
N MET A 107 7.45 -19.25 10.86
CA MET A 107 6.39 -18.36 10.37
C MET A 107 5.03 -19.01 10.57
N ARG A 108 4.04 -18.20 10.89
CA ARG A 108 2.64 -18.54 10.82
C ARG A 108 1.95 -17.62 9.82
N GLU A 109 1.39 -18.21 8.77
CA GLU A 109 0.47 -17.52 7.89
C GLU A 109 -0.90 -17.49 8.57
N ILE A 110 -1.41 -16.29 8.83
CA ILE A 110 -2.63 -16.10 9.62
C ILE A 110 -3.83 -16.01 8.71
N ASP A 111 -3.66 -15.34 7.58
CA ASP A 111 -4.71 -15.16 6.59
C ASP A 111 -4.10 -15.13 5.19
N ASP A 112 -4.62 -15.97 4.30
CA ASP A 112 -4.23 -16.04 2.90
C ASP A 112 -5.48 -16.19 2.05
N VAL A 113 -5.95 -15.09 1.49
CA VAL A 113 -7.19 -15.05 0.72
C VAL A 113 -6.92 -14.56 -0.69
N TYR A 114 -6.96 -15.50 -1.64
CA TYR A 114 -6.83 -15.25 -3.07
C TYR A 114 -8.18 -15.50 -3.75
N GLY A 115 -8.83 -14.44 -4.23
CA GLY A 115 -10.15 -14.53 -4.86
C GLY A 115 -10.12 -15.24 -6.20
N GLN A 116 -9.30 -14.75 -7.13
CA GLN A 116 -9.31 -15.22 -8.52
C GLN A 116 -8.72 -16.61 -8.71
N THR A 117 -7.60 -16.91 -8.04
CA THR A 117 -6.89 -18.19 -8.21
C THR A 117 -7.66 -19.40 -7.70
N ARG A 118 -8.61 -19.21 -6.80
CA ARG A 118 -9.45 -20.26 -6.21
C ARG A 118 -10.89 -20.25 -6.70
N GLY A 119 -11.19 -19.40 -7.68
CA GLY A 119 -12.56 -19.24 -8.18
C GLY A 119 -13.54 -18.69 -7.15
N HIS A 120 -13.02 -18.13 -6.06
CA HIS A 120 -13.78 -17.54 -4.97
C HIS A 120 -13.52 -16.04 -4.92
N VAL A 121 -14.58 -15.26 -4.88
CA VAL A 121 -14.47 -13.82 -4.64
C VAL A 121 -14.44 -13.61 -3.13
N PRO A 122 -13.32 -13.21 -2.53
CA PRO A 122 -13.28 -12.95 -1.11
C PRO A 122 -14.26 -11.83 -0.76
N GLY A 123 -14.84 -11.90 0.41
CA GLY A 123 -15.55 -10.79 1.00
C GLY A 123 -14.63 -9.58 1.21
N SER A 124 -15.17 -8.52 1.78
CA SER A 124 -14.35 -7.37 2.19
C SER A 124 -13.35 -7.78 3.25
N HIS A 125 -12.07 -7.53 3.02
CA HIS A 125 -11.01 -7.68 4.00
C HIS A 125 -10.71 -6.35 4.67
N LEU A 126 -10.74 -6.34 6.00
CA LEU A 126 -10.25 -5.21 6.79
C LEU A 126 -8.74 -5.12 6.63
N VAL A 127 -8.28 -4.01 6.06
CA VAL A 127 -6.85 -3.68 6.09
C VAL A 127 -6.49 -3.24 7.51
N PRO A 128 -5.55 -3.91 8.17
CA PRO A 128 -5.09 -3.51 9.49
C PRO A 128 -4.60 -2.07 9.46
N LYS A 129 -4.83 -1.32 10.54
CA LYS A 129 -4.43 0.07 10.59
C LYS A 129 -3.01 0.21 11.09
N LEU A 130 -2.26 1.11 10.47
CA LEU A 130 -0.85 1.34 10.77
C LEU A 130 -0.63 1.59 12.27
N GLU A 131 -1.48 2.41 12.90
CA GLU A 131 -1.39 2.70 14.33
C GLU A 131 -1.53 1.45 15.20
N ASP A 132 -2.46 0.56 14.83
CA ASP A 132 -2.67 -0.68 15.58
C ASP A 132 -1.49 -1.63 15.42
N LEU A 133 -0.92 -1.71 14.20
CA LEU A 133 0.25 -2.54 13.92
C LEU A 133 1.49 -2.02 14.66
N LEU A 134 1.72 -0.70 14.63
CA LEU A 134 2.85 -0.07 15.32
C LEU A 134 2.77 -0.27 16.84
N VAL A 135 1.59 -0.09 17.43
CA VAL A 135 1.37 -0.29 18.86
C VAL A 135 1.49 -1.76 19.24
N ARG A 136 0.91 -2.66 18.43
CA ARG A 136 0.89 -4.11 18.71
C ARG A 136 2.28 -4.74 18.62
N PHE A 137 3.02 -4.45 17.56
CA PHE A 137 4.25 -5.16 17.24
C PHE A 137 5.51 -4.42 17.65
N GLN A 138 5.40 -3.14 17.97
CA GLN A 138 6.55 -2.30 18.34
C GLN A 138 7.74 -2.50 17.39
N PRO A 139 7.54 -2.35 16.06
CA PRO A 139 8.61 -2.58 15.10
C PRO A 139 9.71 -1.52 15.25
N ASP A 140 10.95 -1.94 15.04
CA ASP A 140 12.10 -1.04 14.92
C ASP A 140 12.18 -0.47 13.50
N ILE A 141 11.69 -1.26 12.52
CA ILE A 141 11.76 -0.95 11.09
C ILE A 141 10.38 -1.13 10.46
N LEU A 142 10.00 -0.15 9.64
CA LEU A 142 8.86 -0.25 8.72
C LEU A 142 9.36 -0.29 7.28
N ILE A 143 8.95 -1.30 6.52
CA ILE A 143 9.12 -1.36 5.08
C ILE A 143 7.76 -1.18 4.43
N MET A 144 7.58 -0.10 3.69
CA MET A 144 6.36 0.20 2.95
C MET A 144 6.61 0.05 1.46
N GLN A 145 6.09 -1.01 0.83
CA GLN A 145 6.10 -1.14 -0.61
C GLN A 145 4.78 -0.61 -1.17
N THR A 146 4.85 0.39 -2.03
CA THR A 146 3.69 1.00 -2.68
C THR A 146 4.11 1.89 -3.85
N GLY A 147 3.13 2.31 -4.64
CA GLY A 147 3.35 3.29 -5.72
C GLY A 147 2.49 3.02 -6.94
N THR A 148 2.25 1.76 -7.26
CA THR A 148 1.48 1.31 -8.42
C THR A 148 0.06 1.87 -8.42
N ASN A 149 -0.62 1.80 -7.28
CA ASN A 149 -1.98 2.34 -7.15
C ASN A 149 -2.04 3.88 -7.10
N LEU A 150 -0.89 4.56 -6.98
CA LEU A 150 -0.81 6.01 -7.13
C LEU A 150 -0.85 6.45 -8.60
N PHE A 151 -0.58 5.54 -9.53
CA PHE A 151 -0.71 5.83 -10.97
C PHE A 151 -2.16 6.05 -11.40
N ASP A 152 -3.14 5.61 -10.61
CA ASP A 152 -4.56 5.89 -10.86
C ASP A 152 -4.93 7.37 -10.72
N LEU A 153 -4.05 8.19 -10.13
CA LEU A 153 -4.19 9.65 -10.11
C LEU A 153 -3.92 10.30 -11.48
N PHE A 154 -3.46 9.52 -12.47
CA PHE A 154 -3.12 9.98 -13.81
C PHE A 154 -4.04 9.33 -14.85
N PRO A 155 -5.22 9.87 -15.09
CA PRO A 155 -6.27 9.21 -15.86
C PRO A 155 -5.92 8.96 -17.32
N ASP A 156 -5.03 9.75 -17.92
CA ASP A 156 -4.57 9.55 -19.30
C ASP A 156 -3.36 8.59 -19.41
N HIS A 157 -2.77 8.23 -18.27
CA HIS A 157 -1.57 7.38 -18.14
C HIS A 157 -0.33 7.87 -18.95
N LYS A 158 -0.34 9.11 -19.44
CA LYS A 158 0.67 9.64 -20.36
C LYS A 158 1.33 10.92 -19.91
N SER A 159 0.58 11.83 -19.28
CA SER A 159 1.04 13.19 -19.00
C SER A 159 0.97 13.55 -17.52
N VAL A 160 1.80 14.51 -17.15
CA VAL A 160 1.88 15.05 -15.79
C VAL A 160 1.42 16.50 -15.78
N ASN A 161 0.51 16.83 -14.87
CA ASN A 161 0.21 18.20 -14.50
C ASN A 161 0.70 18.41 -13.04
N PRO A 162 1.86 19.05 -12.82
CA PRO A 162 2.43 19.18 -11.47
C PRO A 162 1.52 19.90 -10.47
N ASN A 163 0.78 20.91 -10.92
CA ASN A 163 -0.12 21.69 -10.07
C ASN A 163 -1.33 20.89 -9.60
N ARG A 164 -1.73 19.85 -10.32
CA ARG A 164 -2.81 18.95 -9.95
C ARG A 164 -2.30 17.71 -9.25
N HIS A 165 -1.36 17.02 -9.87
CA HIS A 165 -0.92 15.70 -9.41
C HIS A 165 0.01 15.78 -8.19
N GLY A 166 0.79 16.86 -8.02
CA GLY A 166 1.63 17.06 -6.83
C GLY A 166 0.80 17.10 -5.54
N PRO A 167 -0.17 18.04 -5.41
CA PRO A 167 -1.05 18.08 -4.24
C PRO A 167 -1.86 16.79 -4.03
N ALA A 168 -2.29 16.13 -5.12
CA ALA A 168 -2.98 14.86 -5.02
C ALA A 168 -2.08 13.77 -4.41
N LEU A 169 -0.86 13.58 -4.92
CA LEU A 169 0.12 12.63 -4.34
C LEU A 169 0.45 12.96 -2.89
N HIS A 170 0.70 14.24 -2.59
CA HIS A 170 0.96 14.72 -1.24
C HIS A 170 -0.13 14.28 -0.25
N SER A 171 -1.41 14.38 -0.65
CA SER A 171 -2.54 13.97 0.18
C SER A 171 -2.60 12.46 0.46
N TYR A 172 -1.90 11.62 -0.30
CA TYR A 172 -1.77 10.18 -0.05
C TYR A 172 -0.54 9.83 0.78
N LEU A 173 0.59 10.53 0.55
CA LEU A 173 1.88 10.19 1.11
C LEU A 173 2.08 10.75 2.53
N VAL A 174 1.84 12.04 2.71
CA VAL A 174 2.14 12.76 3.95
C VAL A 174 1.31 12.30 5.15
N PRO A 175 0.00 12.05 5.04
CA PRO A 175 -0.77 11.54 6.18
C PRO A 175 -0.26 10.20 6.71
N PHE A 176 0.22 9.31 5.82
CA PHE A 176 0.78 8.03 6.22
C PHE A 176 2.08 8.21 7.01
N ILE A 177 3.02 9.00 6.47
CA ILE A 177 4.32 9.22 7.11
C ILE A 177 4.17 9.93 8.46
N ASN A 178 3.31 10.95 8.52
CA ASN A 178 3.00 11.64 9.77
C ASN A 178 2.43 10.68 10.82
N LYS A 179 1.51 9.80 10.43
CA LYS A 179 0.95 8.80 11.33
C LYS A 179 2.02 7.82 11.82
N ALA A 180 2.90 7.36 10.93
CA ALA A 180 4.00 6.45 11.30
C ALA A 180 4.93 7.09 12.36
N VAL A 181 5.24 8.37 12.20
CA VAL A 181 6.12 9.10 13.12
C VAL A 181 5.44 9.48 14.42
N GLN A 182 4.15 9.85 14.37
CA GLN A 182 3.41 10.33 15.56
C GLN A 182 2.92 9.19 16.45
N THR A 183 2.78 7.98 15.93
CA THR A 183 2.32 6.85 16.73
C THR A 183 3.41 6.39 17.70
N PRO A 184 3.14 6.34 19.02
CA PRO A 184 4.09 5.86 20.01
C PRO A 184 4.48 4.40 19.73
N SER A 185 5.73 4.20 19.34
CA SER A 185 6.29 2.88 19.01
C SER A 185 7.82 2.90 19.08
N ASN A 186 8.43 1.73 18.89
CA ASN A 186 9.89 1.61 18.80
C ASN A 186 10.43 1.96 17.41
N LEU A 187 9.58 2.40 16.48
CA LEU A 187 9.95 2.67 15.09
C LEU A 187 11.09 3.68 15.00
N ARG A 188 12.20 3.28 14.39
CA ARG A 188 13.43 4.06 14.27
C ARG A 188 13.81 4.34 12.83
N LYS A 189 13.35 3.49 11.89
CA LYS A 189 13.69 3.60 10.49
C LYS A 189 12.54 3.19 9.59
N ILE A 190 12.37 3.93 8.51
CA ILE A 190 11.36 3.64 7.49
C ILE A 190 12.06 3.49 6.14
N TYR A 191 11.76 2.41 5.43
CA TYR A 191 12.14 2.20 4.04
C TYR A 191 10.90 2.26 3.17
N TRP A 192 10.90 3.19 2.23
CA TRP A 192 9.84 3.33 1.25
C TRP A 192 10.28 2.72 -0.06
N VAL A 193 9.74 1.55 -0.39
CA VAL A 193 10.08 0.81 -1.60
C VAL A 193 9.12 1.25 -2.70
N ALA A 194 9.60 2.10 -3.60
CA ALA A 194 8.84 2.55 -4.75
C ALA A 194 8.66 1.41 -5.76
N SER A 195 7.61 1.48 -6.58
CA SER A 195 7.33 0.47 -7.61
C SER A 195 8.50 0.33 -8.61
N PRO A 196 8.74 -0.87 -9.13
CA PRO A 196 9.61 -1.06 -10.29
C PRO A 196 9.00 -0.43 -11.54
N THR A 197 9.65 -0.58 -12.68
CA THR A 197 9.15 -0.07 -13.95
C THR A 197 7.77 -0.66 -14.26
N SER A 198 6.80 0.21 -14.62
CA SER A 198 5.47 -0.16 -15.06
C SER A 198 5.31 0.10 -16.55
N GLY A 199 4.67 -0.83 -17.27
CA GLY A 199 4.25 -0.62 -18.66
C GLY A 199 2.88 0.04 -18.79
N ARG A 200 2.17 0.27 -17.68
CA ARG A 200 0.83 0.87 -17.66
C ARG A 200 0.85 2.38 -17.87
N VAL A 201 1.86 3.04 -17.34
CA VAL A 201 1.99 4.50 -17.40
C VAL A 201 3.30 4.96 -18.04
N SER A 202 3.32 6.20 -18.53
CA SER A 202 4.52 6.78 -19.13
C SER A 202 5.68 6.87 -18.13
N LYS A 203 6.90 6.91 -18.67
CA LYS A 203 8.10 7.15 -17.84
C LYS A 203 8.01 8.48 -17.08
N GLU A 204 7.43 9.51 -17.70
CA GLU A 204 7.25 10.82 -17.07
C GLU A 204 6.43 10.73 -15.79
N ILE A 205 5.34 9.96 -15.80
CA ILE A 205 4.50 9.73 -14.62
C ILE A 205 5.28 8.97 -13.54
N GLN A 206 6.01 7.91 -13.92
CA GLN A 206 6.83 7.15 -12.98
C GLN A 206 7.91 8.02 -12.32
N ASP A 207 8.57 8.86 -13.10
CA ASP A 207 9.59 9.81 -12.59
C ASP A 207 8.97 10.84 -11.65
N PHE A 208 7.80 11.37 -12.00
CA PHE A 208 7.09 12.36 -11.19
C PHE A 208 6.62 11.77 -9.85
N VAL A 209 6.01 10.58 -9.87
CA VAL A 209 5.56 9.91 -8.64
C VAL A 209 6.75 9.63 -7.72
N LEU A 210 7.87 9.14 -8.24
CA LEU A 210 9.07 8.90 -7.44
C LEU A 210 9.64 10.21 -6.87
N GLN A 211 9.72 11.27 -7.70
CA GLN A 211 10.25 12.56 -7.25
C GLN A 211 9.35 13.18 -6.16
N GLN A 212 8.04 13.12 -6.33
CA GLN A 212 7.08 13.58 -5.32
C GLN A 212 7.20 12.75 -4.04
N THR A 213 7.35 11.43 -4.17
CA THR A 213 7.60 10.55 -3.00
C THR A 213 8.87 10.98 -2.26
N ARG A 214 9.97 11.21 -2.96
CA ARG A 214 11.22 11.72 -2.32
C ARG A 214 11.02 13.05 -1.63
N THR A 215 10.24 13.95 -2.22
CA THR A 215 9.94 15.27 -1.64
C THR A 215 9.12 15.13 -0.37
N ASP A 216 8.05 14.31 -0.40
CA ASP A 216 7.05 14.26 0.68
C ASP A 216 7.48 13.36 1.84
N VAL A 217 8.22 12.27 1.57
CA VAL A 217 8.57 11.29 2.61
C VAL A 217 10.08 11.13 2.84
N GLY A 218 10.93 11.60 1.92
CA GLY A 218 12.38 11.37 1.95
C GLY A 218 13.12 12.04 3.12
N HIS A 219 12.49 12.97 3.82
CA HIS A 219 13.05 13.58 5.02
C HIS A 219 12.95 12.68 6.26
N VAL A 220 12.12 11.62 6.22
CA VAL A 220 11.90 10.66 7.30
C VAL A 220 12.21 9.23 6.86
N ALA A 221 11.97 8.90 5.59
CA ALA A 221 12.09 7.56 5.06
C ALA A 221 13.23 7.45 4.02
N ASN A 222 13.93 6.32 4.02
CA ASN A 222 14.85 5.97 2.94
C ASN A 222 14.04 5.49 1.72
N VAL A 223 13.97 6.30 0.66
CA VAL A 223 13.24 5.97 -0.56
C VAL A 223 14.11 5.13 -1.49
N ILE A 224 13.71 3.88 -1.69
CA ILE A 224 14.39 2.92 -2.57
C ILE A 224 13.73 3.00 -3.96
N ASP A 225 14.49 3.40 -4.97
CA ASP A 225 14.05 3.39 -6.37
C ASP A 225 14.22 2.00 -6.96
N SER A 226 13.17 1.21 -6.97
CA SER A 226 13.19 -0.17 -7.46
C SER A 226 13.54 -0.27 -8.95
N ARG A 227 13.33 0.77 -9.73
CA ARG A 227 13.66 0.81 -11.16
C ARG A 227 15.18 0.80 -11.42
N THR A 228 15.99 1.17 -10.42
CA THR A 228 17.46 1.08 -10.48
C THR A 228 17.97 -0.29 -10.05
N LEU A 229 17.15 -1.05 -9.33
CA LEU A 229 17.52 -2.37 -8.81
C LEU A 229 17.23 -3.48 -9.81
N VAL A 230 16.07 -3.39 -10.46
CA VAL A 230 15.58 -4.44 -11.37
C VAL A 230 15.12 -3.81 -12.67
N SER A 231 15.44 -4.49 -13.77
CA SER A 231 14.98 -4.12 -15.10
C SER A 231 14.22 -5.29 -15.68
N TYR A 232 12.91 -5.18 -15.68
CA TYR A 232 12.05 -6.24 -16.19
C TYR A 232 11.69 -6.00 -17.64
N PRO A 233 11.94 -6.98 -18.53
CA PRO A 233 11.42 -6.94 -19.89
C PRO A 233 9.89 -6.96 -19.87
N TYR A 234 9.25 -6.18 -20.73
CA TYR A 234 7.79 -6.11 -20.79
C TYR A 234 7.08 -7.45 -21.00
N HIS A 235 7.76 -8.44 -21.60
CA HIS A 235 7.20 -9.78 -21.80
C HIS A 235 7.18 -10.65 -20.53
N HIS A 236 7.84 -10.22 -19.45
CA HIS A 236 7.76 -10.84 -18.14
C HIS A 236 6.61 -10.30 -17.28
N MET A 237 5.94 -9.25 -17.76
CA MET A 237 4.80 -8.68 -17.07
C MET A 237 3.52 -9.44 -17.43
N GLU A 238 2.62 -9.56 -16.47
CA GLU A 238 1.26 -10.01 -16.72
C GLU A 238 0.57 -9.13 -17.78
N PRO A 239 -0.55 -9.55 -18.37
CA PRO A 239 -1.24 -8.78 -19.42
C PRO A 239 -1.55 -7.33 -19.07
N ASP A 240 -1.64 -6.99 -17.77
CA ASP A 240 -1.85 -5.62 -17.29
C ASP A 240 -0.61 -4.73 -17.38
N LYS A 241 0.55 -5.29 -17.77
CA LYS A 241 1.84 -4.60 -17.91
C LYS A 241 2.37 -3.99 -16.60
N GLU A 242 1.99 -4.52 -15.48
CA GLU A 242 2.34 -3.99 -14.17
C GLU A 242 2.77 -5.06 -13.19
N HIS A 243 2.11 -6.22 -13.18
CA HIS A 243 2.44 -7.29 -12.26
C HIS A 243 3.49 -8.23 -12.84
N PHE A 244 4.48 -8.54 -12.03
CA PHE A 244 5.51 -9.55 -12.27
C PHE A 244 5.25 -10.74 -11.36
N ILE A 245 5.77 -11.90 -11.71
CA ILE A 245 5.60 -13.14 -10.94
C ILE A 245 6.89 -13.92 -10.84
N GLY A 246 6.96 -14.84 -9.86
CA GLY A 246 8.04 -15.80 -9.72
C GLY A 246 9.40 -15.15 -9.46
N ALA A 247 10.41 -15.63 -10.18
CA ALA A 247 11.82 -15.28 -9.98
C ALA A 247 12.12 -13.77 -10.07
N ASP A 248 11.34 -13.02 -10.84
CA ASP A 248 11.50 -11.57 -10.96
C ASP A 248 11.16 -10.86 -9.64
N MET A 249 10.10 -11.32 -8.95
CA MET A 249 9.73 -10.81 -7.64
C MET A 249 10.74 -11.18 -6.57
N ASP A 250 11.26 -12.41 -6.61
CA ASP A 250 12.30 -12.87 -5.69
C ASP A 250 13.57 -12.03 -5.83
N GLN A 251 14.02 -11.79 -7.07
CA GLN A 251 15.20 -10.96 -7.34
C GLN A 251 15.03 -9.52 -6.81
N TRP A 252 13.85 -8.96 -6.97
CA TRP A 252 13.56 -7.63 -6.46
C TRP A 252 13.61 -7.60 -4.93
N ALA A 253 12.96 -8.58 -4.27
CA ALA A 253 12.96 -8.69 -2.83
C ALA A 253 14.37 -8.87 -2.26
N ASP A 254 15.18 -9.75 -2.88
CA ASP A 254 16.56 -9.99 -2.46
C ASP A 254 17.40 -8.71 -2.53
N LYS A 255 17.29 -7.92 -3.60
CA LYS A 255 18.04 -6.64 -3.72
C LYS A 255 17.58 -5.58 -2.73
N VAL A 256 16.27 -5.50 -2.45
CA VAL A 256 15.76 -4.59 -1.41
C VAL A 256 16.26 -5.04 -0.03
N PHE A 257 16.24 -6.35 0.24
CA PHE A 257 16.78 -6.90 1.48
C PHE A 257 18.26 -6.54 1.64
N ASP A 258 19.08 -6.76 0.62
CA ASP A 258 20.53 -6.50 0.67
C ASP A 258 20.84 -5.02 0.98
N ILE A 259 20.03 -4.08 0.47
CA ILE A 259 20.15 -2.64 0.79
C ILE A 259 19.86 -2.40 2.27
N VAL A 260 18.75 -2.97 2.78
CA VAL A 260 18.33 -2.78 4.16
C VAL A 260 19.32 -3.44 5.12
N GLU A 261 19.75 -4.66 4.84
CA GLU A 261 20.71 -5.40 5.66
C GLU A 261 22.07 -4.69 5.72
N HIS A 262 22.55 -4.21 4.57
CA HIS A 262 23.79 -3.40 4.50
C HIS A 262 23.69 -2.15 5.37
N ASP A 263 22.60 -1.42 5.26
CA ASP A 263 22.36 -0.19 6.02
C ASP A 263 22.25 -0.45 7.54
N LEU A 264 21.61 -1.55 7.96
CA LEU A 264 21.53 -1.98 9.35
C LEU A 264 22.87 -2.44 9.91
N SER A 265 23.70 -3.07 9.08
CA SER A 265 25.04 -3.49 9.45
C SER A 265 25.98 -2.29 9.62
N ALA A 266 25.82 -1.28 8.77
CA ALA A 266 26.62 -0.05 8.83
C ALA A 266 26.20 0.86 10.01
N GLN A 267 24.92 0.90 10.34
CA GLN A 267 24.36 1.67 11.44
C GLN A 267 23.41 0.84 12.29
N PRO A 268 23.89 0.27 13.41
CA PRO A 268 23.04 -0.55 14.28
C PRO A 268 21.80 0.23 14.73
N ILE A 269 20.63 -0.36 14.54
CA ILE A 269 19.34 0.26 14.82
C ILE A 269 19.19 0.73 16.26
N ALA A 270 19.79 -0.02 17.21
CA ALA A 270 19.80 0.32 18.61
C ALA A 270 20.45 1.67 18.93
N SER A 271 21.31 2.18 18.04
CA SER A 271 21.94 3.50 18.18
C SER A 271 21.01 4.66 17.78
N LEU A 272 19.90 4.36 17.10
CA LEU A 272 18.92 5.36 16.67
C LEU A 272 17.85 5.58 17.75
N LYS A 273 17.36 6.81 17.85
CA LYS A 273 16.20 7.12 18.69
C LYS A 273 14.90 6.75 17.95
N PRO A 274 13.85 6.33 18.67
CA PRO A 274 12.52 6.18 18.07
C PRO A 274 12.07 7.49 17.40
N LEU A 275 11.46 7.37 16.23
CA LEU A 275 10.99 8.53 15.45
C LEU A 275 9.94 9.34 16.20
N SER A 276 9.09 8.70 17.00
CA SER A 276 8.09 9.35 17.84
C SER A 276 8.66 10.20 18.99
N GLN A 277 9.95 10.05 19.31
CA GLN A 277 10.65 10.83 20.34
C GLN A 277 11.55 11.91 19.73
N GLY A 278 11.76 11.89 18.43
CA GLY A 278 12.47 12.95 17.72
C GLY A 278 11.56 14.18 17.66
N THR A 279 12.03 15.33 18.14
CA THR A 279 11.45 16.60 17.74
C THR A 279 11.68 16.68 16.24
N ILE A 280 10.65 16.38 15.45
CA ILE A 280 10.66 16.78 14.04
C ILE A 280 10.79 18.30 14.15
N ALA A 281 11.93 18.84 13.68
CA ALA A 281 12.02 20.28 13.45
C ALA A 281 10.82 20.57 12.55
N GLU A 282 9.77 21.14 13.13
CA GLU A 282 8.67 21.66 12.36
C GLU A 282 9.30 22.59 11.33
N ALA A 283 9.31 22.15 10.08
CA ALA A 283 9.29 23.12 9.01
C ALA A 283 8.10 24.03 9.40
N PRO A 284 8.29 25.36 9.47
CA PRO A 284 7.25 26.26 9.96
C PRO A 284 6.00 26.02 9.13
N VAL A 285 5.18 25.09 9.59
CA VAL A 285 3.78 25.06 9.24
C VAL A 285 3.27 26.28 9.95
N THR A 286 3.12 27.39 9.22
CA THR A 286 2.13 28.38 9.58
C THR A 286 0.86 27.56 9.79
N GLU A 287 0.55 27.26 11.06
CA GLU A 287 -0.74 26.71 11.40
C GLU A 287 -1.77 27.58 10.68
N PRO A 288 -2.50 27.02 9.72
CA PRO A 288 -3.72 27.66 9.33
C PRO A 288 -4.52 27.71 10.63
N THR A 289 -4.81 28.90 11.12
CA THR A 289 -5.79 29.14 12.18
C THR A 289 -6.89 28.11 11.99
N PRO A 290 -7.22 27.26 13.01
CA PRO A 290 -8.21 26.24 12.82
C PRO A 290 -9.43 26.93 12.20
N PRO A 291 -9.87 26.52 11.01
CA PRO A 291 -11.05 27.11 10.45
C PRO A 291 -12.15 26.93 11.49
N PRO A 292 -13.00 27.93 11.71
CA PRO A 292 -14.18 27.76 12.56
C PRO A 292 -14.86 26.46 12.10
N PRO A 293 -15.46 25.66 13.03
CA PRO A 293 -15.99 24.35 12.72
C PRO A 293 -16.73 24.45 11.40
N ALA A 294 -16.17 23.79 10.38
CA ALA A 294 -16.66 23.90 9.03
C ALA A 294 -18.12 23.46 9.09
N GLU A 295 -19.03 24.41 8.92
CA GLU A 295 -20.37 24.07 8.46
C GLU A 295 -20.15 23.11 7.31
N LYS A 296 -20.75 21.90 7.39
CA LYS A 296 -20.70 20.93 6.29
C LYS A 296 -20.93 21.72 5.01
N PRO A 297 -20.00 21.69 4.02
CA PRO A 297 -20.16 22.48 2.82
C PRO A 297 -21.57 22.18 2.31
N LYS A 298 -22.42 23.18 2.22
CA LYS A 298 -23.72 23.02 1.58
C LYS A 298 -23.40 22.51 0.20
N GLU A 299 -23.72 21.26 -0.09
CA GLU A 299 -23.49 20.62 -1.39
C GLU A 299 -24.03 21.56 -2.45
N LYS A 300 -23.12 22.22 -3.18
CA LYS A 300 -23.50 23.13 -4.23
C LYS A 300 -24.03 22.29 -5.38
N THR A 301 -25.34 22.10 -5.40
CA THR A 301 -26.03 21.40 -6.47
C THR A 301 -26.05 22.27 -7.70
N LEU A 302 -25.46 21.79 -8.79
CA LEU A 302 -25.52 22.40 -10.11
C LEU A 302 -26.71 21.81 -10.90
N LEU A 303 -27.58 22.67 -11.45
CA LEU A 303 -28.70 22.27 -12.28
C LEU A 303 -28.52 22.86 -13.69
N VAL A 304 -28.34 21.98 -14.69
CA VAL A 304 -28.12 22.39 -16.08
C VAL A 304 -29.08 21.70 -17.02
N LYS A 305 -29.30 22.35 -18.18
CA LYS A 305 -29.83 21.73 -19.37
C LYS A 305 -28.68 21.54 -20.34
N ALA A 306 -28.39 20.29 -20.74
CA ALA A 306 -27.22 19.99 -21.53
C ALA A 306 -27.48 18.88 -22.55
N LYS A 307 -26.88 19.00 -23.73
CA LYS A 307 -27.00 18.08 -24.86
C LYS A 307 -25.86 17.08 -24.81
N LEU A 308 -26.16 15.78 -24.81
CA LEU A 308 -25.15 14.74 -24.88
C LEU A 308 -24.45 14.74 -26.22
N ILE A 309 -23.13 14.94 -26.25
CA ILE A 309 -22.32 15.04 -27.47
C ILE A 309 -21.35 13.87 -27.64
N ALA A 310 -20.86 13.26 -26.55
CA ALA A 310 -20.01 12.07 -26.62
C ALA A 310 -20.29 11.12 -25.47
N LYS A 311 -20.03 9.84 -25.69
CA LYS A 311 -20.21 8.76 -24.70
C LYS A 311 -18.98 7.87 -24.68
N THR A 312 -18.45 7.63 -23.48
CA THR A 312 -17.53 6.53 -23.27
C THR A 312 -18.29 5.21 -23.20
N GLN A 313 -17.77 4.19 -23.85
CA GLN A 313 -18.31 2.85 -23.75
C GLN A 313 -17.76 2.17 -22.49
N PRO A 314 -18.61 1.43 -21.75
CA PRO A 314 -18.13 0.63 -20.64
C PRO A 314 -17.17 -0.44 -21.14
N VAL A 315 -16.20 -0.79 -20.31
CA VAL A 315 -15.31 -1.93 -20.56
C VAL A 315 -15.95 -3.21 -20.03
N PRO A 316 -15.55 -4.39 -20.55
CA PRO A 316 -15.94 -5.68 -19.96
C PRO A 316 -15.51 -5.80 -18.49
N VAL A 317 -16.28 -6.55 -17.69
CA VAL A 317 -16.05 -6.71 -16.24
C VAL A 317 -14.62 -7.15 -15.92
N ASN A 318 -14.04 -8.04 -16.73
CA ASN A 318 -12.68 -8.54 -16.55
C ASN A 318 -11.57 -7.48 -16.74
N GLU A 319 -11.88 -6.33 -17.34
CA GLU A 319 -10.90 -5.26 -17.54
C GLU A 319 -10.82 -4.27 -16.36
N PHE A 320 -11.79 -4.30 -15.46
CA PHE A 320 -11.77 -3.42 -14.28
C PHE A 320 -11.80 -4.18 -12.94
N LEU A 321 -11.83 -5.51 -12.97
CA LEU A 321 -11.59 -6.26 -11.73
C LEU A 321 -10.23 -5.83 -11.13
N PRO A 322 -10.16 -5.70 -9.79
CA PRO A 322 -11.06 -6.22 -8.77
C PRO A 322 -12.21 -5.27 -8.36
N TYR A 323 -12.39 -4.16 -9.04
CA TYR A 323 -13.40 -3.17 -8.66
C TYR A 323 -14.81 -3.68 -8.90
N GLN A 324 -15.75 -3.38 -8.00
CA GLN A 324 -17.16 -3.79 -8.15
C GLN A 324 -18.02 -2.71 -8.79
N GLU A 325 -17.56 -1.47 -8.67
CA GLU A 325 -18.17 -0.28 -9.26
C GLU A 325 -17.27 0.26 -10.38
N PHE A 326 -17.90 0.74 -11.43
CA PHE A 326 -17.18 1.36 -12.55
C PHE A 326 -18.00 2.50 -13.14
N LEU A 327 -17.33 3.63 -13.34
CA LEU A 327 -17.93 4.83 -13.95
C LEU A 327 -17.47 4.99 -15.39
N VAL A 328 -18.33 5.60 -16.22
CA VAL A 328 -17.99 6.06 -17.56
C VAL A 328 -18.35 7.53 -17.74
N GLY A 329 -17.43 8.27 -18.36
CA GLY A 329 -17.62 9.68 -18.67
C GLY A 329 -18.54 9.89 -19.89
N HIS A 330 -19.52 10.76 -19.75
CA HIS A 330 -20.33 11.23 -20.86
C HIS A 330 -20.16 12.75 -20.97
N LEU A 331 -19.82 13.23 -22.15
CA LEU A 331 -19.60 14.66 -22.42
C LEU A 331 -20.89 15.32 -22.89
N TYR A 332 -21.22 16.43 -22.28
CA TYR A 332 -22.40 17.22 -22.63
C TYR A 332 -22.02 18.64 -22.99
N GLU A 333 -22.70 19.22 -23.96
CA GLU A 333 -22.70 20.66 -24.28
C GLU A 333 -23.76 21.34 -23.41
N VAL A 334 -23.35 22.28 -22.56
CA VAL A 334 -24.25 23.04 -21.67
C VAL A 334 -25.03 24.05 -22.52
N THR A 335 -26.33 23.85 -22.58
CA THR A 335 -27.23 24.77 -23.30
C THR A 335 -27.82 25.86 -22.39
N ARG A 336 -27.90 25.56 -21.08
CA ARG A 336 -28.38 26.51 -20.07
C ARG A 336 -28.02 26.07 -18.69
N VAL A 337 -27.48 26.96 -17.86
CA VAL A 337 -27.40 26.82 -16.41
C VAL A 337 -28.72 27.29 -15.81
N ILE A 338 -29.39 26.44 -15.04
CA ILE A 338 -30.71 26.71 -14.44
C ILE A 338 -30.52 27.15 -12.98
N ALA A 339 -29.58 26.53 -12.25
CA ALA A 339 -29.21 26.89 -10.90
C ALA A 339 -27.75 26.48 -10.63
N GLY A 340 -27.09 27.20 -9.75
CA GLY A 340 -25.66 27.08 -9.50
C GLY A 340 -24.81 27.93 -10.44
N GLU A 341 -23.51 27.84 -10.33
CA GLU A 341 -22.54 28.58 -11.14
C GLU A 341 -21.76 27.60 -12.01
N TYR A 342 -21.70 27.81 -13.31
CA TYR A 342 -20.89 27.01 -14.23
C TYR A 342 -20.58 27.86 -15.48
N SER A 343 -19.31 28.00 -15.80
CA SER A 343 -18.84 28.90 -16.89
C SER A 343 -18.41 28.15 -18.13
N GLU A 344 -18.14 26.84 -18.03
CA GLU A 344 -17.62 26.08 -19.16
C GLU A 344 -18.74 25.71 -20.15
N ARG A 345 -18.37 25.66 -21.43
CA ARG A 345 -19.30 25.28 -22.50
C ARG A 345 -19.68 23.80 -22.49
N GLN A 346 -18.80 22.97 -21.96
CA GLN A 346 -18.97 21.52 -21.91
C GLN A 346 -18.83 21.04 -20.46
N ILE A 347 -19.56 19.98 -20.12
CA ILE A 347 -19.53 19.37 -18.79
C ILE A 347 -19.36 17.86 -18.92
N LEU A 348 -18.43 17.33 -18.15
CA LEU A 348 -18.18 15.89 -18.04
C LEU A 348 -19.05 15.33 -16.90
N VAL A 349 -19.91 14.36 -17.22
CA VAL A 349 -20.76 13.71 -16.23
C VAL A 349 -20.45 12.23 -16.19
N MET A 350 -20.05 11.77 -15.02
CA MET A 350 -19.78 10.37 -14.76
C MET A 350 -21.08 9.62 -14.50
N HIS A 351 -21.22 8.46 -15.12
CA HIS A 351 -22.39 7.59 -15.01
C HIS A 351 -21.95 6.20 -14.52
N PRO A 352 -22.60 5.62 -13.52
CA PRO A 352 -22.35 4.23 -13.13
C PRO A 352 -22.60 3.29 -14.31
N ALA A 353 -21.56 2.61 -14.77
CA ALA A 353 -21.64 1.55 -15.76
C ALA A 353 -21.86 0.20 -15.09
N TYR A 354 -21.24 0.01 -13.93
CA TYR A 354 -21.43 -1.17 -13.09
C TYR A 354 -21.59 -0.77 -11.62
N ILE A 355 -22.47 -1.50 -10.93
CA ILE A 355 -22.68 -1.42 -9.48
C ILE A 355 -22.76 -2.86 -8.97
N LYS A 356 -21.86 -3.27 -8.04
CA LYS A 356 -21.71 -4.66 -7.57
C LYS A 356 -21.59 -5.64 -8.75
N LEU A 357 -20.75 -5.29 -9.72
CA LEU A 357 -20.51 -6.04 -10.97
C LEU A 357 -21.74 -6.20 -11.87
N LYS A 358 -22.86 -5.57 -11.55
CA LYS A 358 -24.08 -5.59 -12.38
C LYS A 358 -24.08 -4.41 -13.33
N GLU A 359 -24.14 -4.71 -14.62
CA GLU A 359 -24.21 -3.69 -15.66
C GLU A 359 -25.44 -2.79 -15.50
N GLN A 360 -25.23 -1.49 -15.68
CA GLN A 360 -26.26 -0.48 -15.58
C GLN A 360 -26.78 -0.07 -16.98
N ARG A 361 -28.06 0.29 -17.08
CA ARG A 361 -28.69 0.64 -18.34
C ARG A 361 -28.23 2.02 -18.84
N LEU A 362 -27.10 2.08 -19.51
CA LEU A 362 -26.59 3.32 -20.14
C LEU A 362 -27.27 3.63 -21.49
N GLY A 363 -28.00 2.68 -22.08
CA GLY A 363 -28.70 2.85 -23.36
C GLY A 363 -29.77 3.94 -23.38
N ARG A 364 -30.26 4.39 -22.20
CA ARG A 364 -31.18 5.53 -22.09
C ARG A 364 -30.57 6.87 -22.49
N TRP A 365 -29.25 6.99 -22.41
CA TRP A 365 -28.52 8.20 -22.78
C TRP A 365 -28.21 8.16 -24.27
N LYS A 366 -28.82 9.08 -25.04
CA LYS A 366 -28.69 9.13 -26.50
C LYS A 366 -27.97 10.39 -26.94
N ILE A 367 -26.90 10.23 -27.72
CA ILE A 367 -26.17 11.34 -28.33
C ILE A 367 -27.17 12.23 -29.11
N GLY A 368 -26.97 13.54 -29.04
CA GLY A 368 -27.82 14.54 -29.67
C GLY A 368 -29.05 14.94 -28.86
N ARG A 369 -29.43 14.18 -27.82
CA ARG A 369 -30.55 14.56 -26.95
C ARG A 369 -30.12 15.51 -25.84
N THR A 370 -31.02 16.38 -25.44
CA THR A 370 -30.85 17.30 -24.33
C THR A 370 -31.53 16.76 -23.07
N TYR A 371 -30.81 16.86 -21.95
CA TYR A 371 -31.22 16.39 -20.65
C TYR A 371 -31.19 17.53 -19.63
N LYS A 372 -32.06 17.45 -18.63
CA LYS A 372 -32.00 18.26 -17.42
C LYS A 372 -31.23 17.46 -16.40
N LEU A 373 -30.07 17.94 -15.97
CA LEU A 373 -29.14 17.25 -15.09
C LEU A 373 -29.01 18.04 -13.80
N GLN A 374 -29.24 17.35 -12.68
CA GLN A 374 -28.92 17.82 -11.33
C GLN A 374 -27.67 17.11 -10.89
N LEU A 375 -26.61 17.87 -10.59
CA LEU A 375 -25.25 17.39 -10.52
C LEU A 375 -24.58 17.84 -9.23
N HIS A 376 -23.75 16.98 -8.69
CA HIS A 376 -22.72 17.30 -7.70
C HIS A 376 -21.34 17.13 -8.33
N GLU A 377 -20.36 17.89 -7.89
CA GLU A 377 -18.96 17.65 -8.24
C GLU A 377 -18.58 16.25 -7.74
N LEU A 378 -18.00 15.43 -8.62
CA LEU A 378 -17.64 14.05 -8.30
C LEU A 378 -16.71 13.97 -7.09
N GLU A 379 -15.78 14.92 -6.96
CA GLU A 379 -14.80 15.00 -5.88
C GLU A 379 -15.45 15.12 -4.50
N ASN A 380 -16.65 15.68 -4.40
CA ASN A 380 -17.38 15.84 -3.15
C ASN A 380 -18.29 14.66 -2.82
N THR A 381 -18.21 13.57 -3.57
CA THR A 381 -19.07 12.38 -3.41
C THR A 381 -18.29 11.11 -3.07
N VAL A 382 -19.01 10.09 -2.64
CA VAL A 382 -18.45 8.74 -2.41
C VAL A 382 -17.94 8.08 -3.68
N TRP A 383 -18.33 8.57 -4.85
CA TRP A 383 -17.95 8.03 -6.14
C TRP A 383 -16.57 8.50 -6.63
N LYS A 384 -15.94 9.46 -5.97
CA LYS A 384 -14.64 10.04 -6.38
C LYS A 384 -13.52 9.02 -6.53
N THR A 385 -13.62 7.91 -5.80
CA THR A 385 -12.61 6.86 -5.73
C THR A 385 -12.95 5.64 -6.59
N VAL A 386 -14.11 5.66 -7.22
CA VAL A 386 -14.55 4.56 -8.07
C VAL A 386 -13.76 4.58 -9.38
N LYS A 387 -13.30 3.40 -9.81
CA LYS A 387 -12.62 3.22 -11.09
C LYS A 387 -13.48 3.78 -12.23
N SER A 388 -12.86 4.53 -13.10
CA SER A 388 -13.57 5.20 -14.17
C SER A 388 -12.81 5.18 -15.49
N LYS A 389 -13.57 5.38 -16.59
CA LYS A 389 -13.03 5.59 -17.93
C LYS A 389 -13.71 6.80 -18.55
N ASP A 390 -12.92 7.66 -19.17
CA ASP A 390 -13.38 8.78 -19.96
C ASP A 390 -12.65 8.84 -21.30
N ASP A 391 -13.38 8.68 -22.40
CA ASP A 391 -12.85 8.74 -23.77
C ASP A 391 -13.11 10.13 -24.42
N SER A 392 -13.56 11.15 -23.65
CA SER A 392 -13.86 12.47 -24.19
C SER A 392 -12.63 13.22 -24.69
N GLY A 393 -11.44 12.86 -24.20
CA GLY A 393 -10.17 13.54 -24.50
C GLY A 393 -10.03 14.92 -23.85
N LEU A 394 -10.98 15.33 -23.01
CA LEU A 394 -10.98 16.64 -22.35
C LEU A 394 -10.44 16.53 -20.91
N ILE A 395 -9.16 16.77 -20.78
CA ILE A 395 -8.41 16.59 -19.52
C ILE A 395 -8.71 17.67 -18.47
N ASN A 396 -9.33 18.78 -18.86
CA ASN A 396 -9.47 19.97 -18.01
C ASN A 396 -10.88 20.19 -17.44
N LEU A 397 -11.81 19.28 -17.66
CA LEU A 397 -13.16 19.41 -17.09
C LEU A 397 -13.25 18.69 -15.75
N GLU A 398 -13.63 19.41 -14.72
CA GLU A 398 -14.01 18.80 -13.44
C GLU A 398 -15.19 17.84 -13.67
N PRO A 399 -15.06 16.58 -13.22
CA PRO A 399 -16.13 15.61 -13.42
C PRO A 399 -17.25 15.82 -12.41
N TYR A 400 -18.47 15.67 -12.88
CA TYR A 400 -19.70 15.71 -12.10
C TYR A 400 -20.37 14.34 -12.06
N ILE A 401 -21.24 14.12 -11.09
CA ILE A 401 -22.14 12.96 -11.03
C ILE A 401 -23.57 13.44 -10.81
N ARG A 402 -24.52 12.69 -11.32
CA ARG A 402 -25.93 13.01 -11.06
C ARG A 402 -26.28 12.67 -9.61
N VAL A 403 -26.98 13.59 -8.95
CA VAL A 403 -27.51 13.38 -7.58
C VAL A 403 -28.23 12.04 -7.42
N GLN A 404 -29.04 11.65 -8.40
CA GLN A 404 -29.75 10.36 -8.40
C GLN A 404 -28.84 9.14 -8.55
N ASP A 405 -27.70 9.29 -9.22
CA ASP A 405 -26.72 8.20 -9.40
C ASP A 405 -25.79 8.13 -8.19
N GLU A 406 -25.52 9.25 -7.53
CA GLU A 406 -24.78 9.32 -6.27
C GLU A 406 -25.44 8.47 -5.17
N MET A 407 -26.75 8.63 -4.98
CA MET A 407 -27.54 7.87 -4.00
C MET A 407 -27.55 6.36 -4.26
N ARG A 408 -27.05 5.88 -5.39
CA ARG A 408 -27.01 4.47 -5.75
C ARG A 408 -25.70 3.77 -5.33
N HIS A 409 -24.74 4.53 -4.81
CA HIS A 409 -23.52 3.93 -4.31
C HIS A 409 -23.84 3.04 -3.08
N PRO A 410 -23.25 1.84 -2.98
CA PRO A 410 -23.50 0.93 -1.86
C PRO A 410 -23.24 1.52 -0.48
N ASP A 411 -22.31 2.48 -0.40
CA ASP A 411 -21.90 3.13 0.86
C ASP A 411 -22.48 4.54 1.04
N HIS A 412 -23.44 4.95 0.19
CA HIS A 412 -24.13 6.23 0.37
C HIS A 412 -24.97 6.22 1.63
N GLY A 413 -24.70 7.12 2.55
CA GLY A 413 -25.42 7.26 3.82
C GLY A 413 -24.87 6.44 5.00
N ARG A 414 -23.68 5.86 4.87
CA ARG A 414 -22.95 5.21 5.97
C ARG A 414 -21.95 6.15 6.63
#